data_fc1b6571e7b9c9473f64c90898e9e7de
#
_entry.id   fc1b6571e7b9c9473f64c90898e9e7de
#
_cell.length_a   1.000
_cell.length_b   1.000
_cell.length_c   1.000
_cell.angle_alpha   90.00
_cell.angle_beta   90.00
_cell.angle_gamma   90.00
#
_symmetry.space_group_name_H-M   'P 1'
#
loop_
_entity.id
_entity.type
_entity.pdbx_description
1 polymer ?
#
loop_
_entity_poly.entity_id
_entity_poly.type
_entity_poly.pdbx_seq_one_letter_code
_entity_poly.pdbx_strand_id
1 'polypeptide(L)'
;MPVTSSSQPTTGYNYDTFADDLRKLVLQLELNDFVLAGFSMGGGEVARYMGRFGSKGVTHAVFISSVPPFLLKTADNPEGVEGAIFEGIQDAVAYDRYAFFTGFFQNFYNTDLLLGKRVSEQAVQASWNIAAGASATASLACVPTWHEDFRKDLARVDVPTLVIHGDADRIVPIAASGQRTASLIPGAHLVVVKDGPHCITWTHAEEVNRALKAFLGAGHVKQARRKAG
;
A
#
# COMPACT_ATOMS: atom_id res chain seq x y z
N MET A 1 2.26 9.43 3.72
CA MET A 1 3.60 9.78 3.25
C MET A 1 4.07 11.03 3.96
N PRO A 2 5.12 10.95 4.72
CA PRO A 2 5.68 12.15 5.33
C PRO A 2 6.39 12.92 4.22
N VAL A 3 5.86 14.06 3.91
CA VAL A 3 6.47 14.96 2.94
C VAL A 3 7.08 16.12 3.70
N THR A 4 8.30 16.40 3.37
CA THR A 4 9.09 17.46 4.00
C THR A 4 8.47 18.85 3.87
N SER A 5 7.46 19.00 3.02
CA SER A 5 6.75 20.26 2.75
C SER A 5 5.32 20.32 3.28
N SER A 6 4.80 19.24 3.89
CA SER A 6 3.44 19.20 4.42
C SER A 6 3.40 19.36 5.94
N SER A 7 2.19 19.56 6.48
CA SER A 7 1.98 19.60 7.92
C SER A 7 2.41 18.27 8.56
N GLN A 8 3.02 18.36 9.74
CA GLN A 8 3.47 17.22 10.52
C GLN A 8 2.72 17.20 11.86
N PRO A 9 1.47 16.70 11.89
CA PRO A 9 0.69 16.64 13.12
C PRO A 9 1.38 15.74 14.16
N THR A 10 1.07 15.96 15.42
CA THR A 10 1.60 15.15 16.53
C THR A 10 0.65 14.01 16.91
N THR A 11 -0.55 13.97 16.34
CA THR A 11 -1.61 12.99 16.63
C THR A 11 -2.37 12.61 15.36
N GLY A 12 -3.27 11.62 15.46
CA GLY A 12 -4.12 11.21 14.34
C GLY A 12 -3.50 10.15 13.44
N TYR A 13 -2.44 9.48 13.88
CA TYR A 13 -1.81 8.39 13.15
C TYR A 13 -2.61 7.09 13.34
N ASN A 14 -3.74 7.00 12.62
CA ASN A 14 -4.59 5.81 12.53
C ASN A 14 -5.38 5.85 11.22
N TYR A 15 -5.83 4.69 10.75
CA TYR A 15 -6.49 4.59 9.45
C TYR A 15 -7.86 5.28 9.39
N ASP A 16 -8.54 5.47 10.51
CA ASP A 16 -9.79 6.23 10.53
C ASP A 16 -9.54 7.69 10.17
N THR A 17 -8.50 8.29 10.76
CA THR A 17 -8.09 9.67 10.44
C THR A 17 -7.59 9.77 9.00
N PHE A 18 -6.76 8.82 8.53
CA PHE A 18 -6.25 8.84 7.15
C PHE A 18 -7.38 8.76 6.13
N ALA A 19 -8.35 7.86 6.36
CA ALA A 19 -9.53 7.74 5.49
C ALA A 19 -10.44 8.97 5.55
N ASP A 20 -10.61 9.61 6.73
CA ASP A 20 -11.35 10.86 6.89
C ASP A 20 -10.69 12.00 6.13
N ASP A 21 -9.36 12.11 6.17
CA ASP A 21 -8.61 13.14 5.45
C ASP A 21 -8.69 12.93 3.93
N LEU A 22 -8.55 11.69 3.46
CA LEU A 22 -8.80 11.34 2.07
C LEU A 22 -10.23 11.68 1.64
N ARG A 23 -11.23 11.40 2.49
CA ARG A 23 -12.63 11.76 2.23
C ARG A 23 -12.84 13.25 2.10
N LYS A 24 -12.23 14.05 2.99
CA LYS A 24 -12.28 15.52 2.91
C LYS A 24 -11.68 16.02 1.59
N LEU A 25 -10.53 15.46 1.17
CA LEU A 25 -9.89 15.81 -0.09
C LEU A 25 -10.79 15.49 -1.29
N VAL A 26 -11.39 14.29 -1.33
CA VAL A 26 -12.34 13.88 -2.39
C VAL A 26 -13.51 14.85 -2.48
N LEU A 27 -14.09 15.26 -1.34
CA LEU A 27 -15.21 16.19 -1.29
C LEU A 27 -14.80 17.61 -1.68
N GLN A 28 -13.66 18.09 -1.18
CA GLN A 28 -13.17 19.44 -1.47
C GLN A 28 -12.82 19.64 -2.95
N LEU A 29 -12.30 18.59 -3.60
CA LEU A 29 -11.98 18.59 -5.02
C LEU A 29 -13.15 18.16 -5.90
N GLU A 30 -14.32 17.86 -5.32
CA GLU A 30 -15.53 17.39 -6.02
C GLU A 30 -15.25 16.21 -6.96
N LEU A 31 -14.36 15.29 -6.54
CA LEU A 31 -13.95 14.17 -7.38
C LEU A 31 -15.11 13.20 -7.60
N ASN A 32 -15.33 12.88 -8.86
CA ASN A 32 -16.29 11.87 -9.32
C ASN A 32 -15.58 10.97 -10.34
N ASP A 33 -16.00 9.71 -10.43
CA ASP A 33 -15.43 8.72 -11.35
C ASP A 33 -13.91 8.55 -11.19
N PHE A 34 -13.44 8.51 -9.94
CA PHE A 34 -12.01 8.38 -9.61
C PHE A 34 -11.62 6.94 -9.24
N VAL A 35 -10.34 6.67 -9.31
CA VAL A 35 -9.71 5.42 -8.88
C VAL A 35 -9.02 5.65 -7.54
N LEU A 36 -9.25 4.77 -6.58
CA LEU A 36 -8.45 4.71 -5.35
C LEU A 36 -7.30 3.73 -5.54
N ALA A 37 -6.06 4.20 -5.43
CA ALA A 37 -4.87 3.37 -5.52
C ALA A 37 -4.01 3.54 -4.27
N GLY A 38 -3.73 2.45 -3.57
CA GLY A 38 -2.93 2.43 -2.35
C GLY A 38 -1.68 1.56 -2.50
N PHE A 39 -0.51 2.14 -2.20
CA PHE A 39 0.75 1.43 -2.10
C PHE A 39 1.11 1.19 -0.64
N SER A 40 1.54 -0.03 -0.30
CA SER A 40 1.97 -0.39 1.04
C SER A 40 0.89 -0.07 2.09
N MET A 41 1.20 0.71 3.12
CA MET A 41 0.20 1.15 4.11
C MET A 41 -0.94 1.97 3.48
N GLY A 42 -0.74 2.64 2.35
CA GLY A 42 -1.81 3.33 1.62
C GLY A 42 -2.93 2.40 1.14
N GLY A 43 -2.66 1.10 0.97
CA GLY A 43 -3.71 0.10 0.73
C GLY A 43 -4.66 -0.09 1.91
N GLY A 44 -4.16 0.05 3.15
CA GLY A 44 -5.01 0.10 4.35
C GLY A 44 -5.92 1.32 4.37
N GLU A 45 -5.42 2.47 3.90
CA GLU A 45 -6.22 3.69 3.75
C GLU A 45 -7.35 3.50 2.72
N VAL A 46 -7.04 2.89 1.56
CA VAL A 46 -8.07 2.52 0.56
C VAL A 46 -9.10 1.58 1.16
N ALA A 47 -8.69 0.51 1.84
CA ALA A 47 -9.59 -0.44 2.48
C ALA A 47 -10.50 0.26 3.51
N ARG A 48 -9.92 1.05 4.42
CA ARG A 48 -10.65 1.78 5.45
C ARG A 48 -11.60 2.84 4.85
N TYR A 49 -11.20 3.52 3.77
CA TYR A 49 -12.08 4.44 3.04
C TYR A 49 -13.32 3.71 2.51
N MET A 50 -13.13 2.58 1.82
CA MET A 50 -14.23 1.77 1.29
C MET A 50 -15.11 1.21 2.40
N GLY A 51 -14.49 0.74 3.49
CA GLY A 51 -15.18 0.23 4.66
C GLY A 51 -16.07 1.27 5.35
N ARG A 52 -15.65 2.53 5.42
CA ARG A 52 -16.38 3.61 6.12
C ARG A 52 -17.35 4.37 5.23
N PHE A 53 -16.95 4.69 4.01
CA PHE A 53 -17.68 5.62 3.14
C PHE A 53 -18.31 4.95 1.92
N GLY A 54 -18.02 3.67 1.68
CA GLY A 54 -18.48 2.95 0.49
C GLY A 54 -17.83 3.43 -0.80
N SER A 55 -18.40 3.01 -1.91
CA SER A 55 -17.84 3.20 -3.26
C SER A 55 -18.40 4.40 -4.03
N LYS A 56 -19.19 5.28 -3.40
CA LYS A 56 -19.77 6.41 -4.12
C LYS A 56 -18.69 7.28 -4.77
N GLY A 57 -18.72 7.37 -6.11
CA GLY A 57 -17.74 8.11 -6.92
C GLY A 57 -16.46 7.33 -7.22
N VAL A 58 -16.24 6.16 -6.59
CA VAL A 58 -15.07 5.30 -6.85
C VAL A 58 -15.42 4.35 -7.99
N THR A 59 -14.61 4.35 -9.04
CA THR A 59 -14.79 3.45 -10.19
C THR A 59 -14.00 2.16 -10.08
N HIS A 60 -12.83 2.20 -9.46
CA HIS A 60 -11.92 1.06 -9.29
C HIS A 60 -11.11 1.21 -8.01
N ALA A 61 -10.71 0.10 -7.42
CA ALA A 61 -9.74 0.04 -6.33
C ALA A 61 -8.47 -0.69 -6.77
N VAL A 62 -7.30 -0.18 -6.36
CA VAL A 62 -6.00 -0.78 -6.69
C VAL A 62 -5.16 -0.89 -5.42
N PHE A 63 -4.67 -2.10 -5.14
CA PHE A 63 -3.80 -2.42 -4.01
C PHE A 63 -2.43 -2.83 -4.55
N ILE A 64 -1.38 -2.08 -4.23
CA ILE A 64 -0.02 -2.34 -4.72
C ILE A 64 0.89 -2.62 -3.53
N SER A 65 1.47 -3.81 -3.45
CA SER A 65 2.36 -4.24 -2.33
C SER A 65 1.78 -3.84 -0.96
N SER A 66 0.47 -4.01 -0.78
CA SER A 66 -0.29 -3.37 0.30
C SER A 66 -0.45 -4.24 1.55
N VAL A 67 -0.64 -3.61 2.71
CA VAL A 67 -0.73 -4.28 4.02
C VAL A 67 -2.01 -5.08 4.28
N PRO A 68 -3.21 -4.75 3.73
CA PRO A 68 -4.40 -5.59 3.95
C PRO A 68 -4.17 -7.04 3.52
N PRO A 69 -4.93 -8.01 4.11
CA PRO A 69 -6.09 -7.81 4.98
C PRO A 69 -5.78 -7.66 6.46
N PHE A 70 -4.70 -8.29 6.95
CA PHE A 70 -4.31 -8.29 8.35
C PHE A 70 -2.92 -8.90 8.47
N LEU A 71 -1.93 -8.10 8.86
CA LEU A 71 -0.55 -8.57 8.93
C LEU A 71 -0.20 -9.25 10.24
N LEU A 72 -0.84 -8.91 11.35
CA LEU A 72 -0.49 -9.48 12.64
C LEU A 72 -0.90 -10.97 12.71
N LYS A 73 0.02 -11.81 13.13
CA LYS A 73 -0.26 -13.22 13.40
C LYS A 73 -1.06 -13.36 14.69
N THR A 74 -2.17 -14.05 14.58
CA THR A 74 -3.09 -14.36 15.68
C THR A 74 -3.64 -15.76 15.49
N ALA A 75 -4.41 -16.28 16.46
CA ALA A 75 -5.03 -17.60 16.36
C ALA A 75 -5.97 -17.72 15.14
N ASP A 76 -6.64 -16.62 14.75
CA ASP A 76 -7.53 -16.55 13.58
C ASP A 76 -6.83 -15.98 12.33
N ASN A 77 -5.52 -15.71 12.41
CA ASN A 77 -4.66 -15.26 11.33
C ASN A 77 -3.27 -15.92 11.37
N PRO A 78 -3.17 -17.25 11.23
CA PRO A 78 -1.89 -17.97 11.38
C PRO A 78 -0.85 -17.63 10.33
N GLU A 79 -1.27 -17.11 9.16
CA GLU A 79 -0.39 -16.67 8.07
C GLU A 79 0.22 -15.27 8.29
N GLY A 80 -0.13 -14.62 9.38
CA GLY A 80 0.36 -13.28 9.70
C GLY A 80 1.83 -13.27 10.14
N VAL A 81 2.36 -12.07 10.31
CA VAL A 81 3.71 -11.78 10.79
C VAL A 81 3.70 -11.72 12.31
N GLU A 82 4.69 -12.32 12.96
CA GLU A 82 4.81 -12.31 14.43
C GLU A 82 4.87 -10.88 14.99
N GLY A 83 4.14 -10.64 16.08
CA GLY A 83 4.06 -9.31 16.72
C GLY A 83 5.42 -8.73 17.12
N ALA A 84 6.35 -9.58 17.56
CA ALA A 84 7.71 -9.19 17.93
C ALA A 84 8.49 -8.51 16.77
N ILE A 85 8.14 -8.78 15.51
CA ILE A 85 8.76 -8.10 14.36
C ILE A 85 8.37 -6.61 14.37
N PHE A 86 7.09 -6.29 14.61
CA PHE A 86 6.62 -4.91 14.66
C PHE A 86 7.16 -4.16 15.90
N GLU A 87 7.25 -4.84 17.05
CA GLU A 87 7.88 -4.31 18.26
C GLU A 87 9.35 -3.96 17.99
N GLY A 88 10.11 -4.89 17.38
CA GLY A 88 11.50 -4.66 16.99
C GLY A 88 11.69 -3.50 16.01
N ILE A 89 10.73 -3.30 15.08
CA ILE A 89 10.73 -2.14 14.16
C ILE A 89 10.51 -0.85 14.98
N GLN A 90 9.55 -0.82 15.91
CA GLN A 90 9.30 0.34 16.75
C GLN A 90 10.52 0.71 17.57
N ASP A 91 11.16 -0.27 18.20
CA ASP A 91 12.37 -0.07 19.00
C ASP A 91 13.52 0.47 18.16
N ALA A 92 13.74 -0.10 16.98
CA ALA A 92 14.78 0.36 16.05
C ALA A 92 14.53 1.79 15.56
N VAL A 93 13.30 2.14 15.22
CA VAL A 93 12.91 3.51 14.80
C VAL A 93 13.06 4.48 15.97
N ALA A 94 12.71 4.08 17.19
CA ALA A 94 12.82 4.92 18.37
C ALA A 94 14.30 5.16 18.77
N TYR A 95 15.14 4.13 18.62
CA TYR A 95 16.57 4.20 19.00
C TYR A 95 17.38 5.02 17.98
N ASP A 96 17.34 4.63 16.70
CA ASP A 96 18.01 5.32 15.58
C ASP A 96 17.27 5.07 14.25
N ARG A 97 16.31 5.94 13.94
CA ARG A 97 15.51 5.82 12.71
C ARG A 97 16.36 5.92 11.44
N TYR A 98 17.50 6.58 11.48
CA TYR A 98 18.37 6.73 10.31
C TYR A 98 19.10 5.41 10.01
N ALA A 99 19.60 4.75 11.03
CA ALA A 99 20.19 3.40 10.89
C ALA A 99 19.10 2.40 10.45
N PHE A 100 17.90 2.47 11.04
CA PHE A 100 16.77 1.67 10.63
C PHE A 100 16.45 1.83 9.14
N PHE A 101 16.36 3.05 8.62
CA PHE A 101 16.07 3.30 7.19
C PHE A 101 17.13 2.69 6.27
N THR A 102 18.37 2.62 6.67
CA THR A 102 19.42 1.98 5.88
C THR A 102 19.11 0.50 5.66
N GLY A 103 18.82 -0.26 6.70
CA GLY A 103 18.43 -1.67 6.59
C GLY A 103 17.06 -1.87 5.91
N PHE A 104 16.11 -0.97 6.20
CA PHE A 104 14.78 -1.01 5.60
C PHE A 104 14.85 -0.92 4.06
N PHE A 105 15.61 0.05 3.50
CA PHE A 105 15.69 0.23 2.06
C PHE A 105 16.47 -0.88 1.35
N GLN A 106 17.35 -1.60 2.05
CA GLN A 106 17.96 -2.82 1.50
C GLN A 106 16.89 -3.87 1.18
N ASN A 107 15.94 -4.09 2.09
CA ASN A 107 14.83 -5.04 1.89
C ASN A 107 13.70 -4.47 1.03
N PHE A 108 13.47 -3.16 1.06
CA PHE A 108 12.45 -2.48 0.27
C PHE A 108 12.70 -2.62 -1.23
N TYR A 109 13.98 -2.64 -1.64
CA TYR A 109 14.43 -2.79 -3.02
C TYR A 109 15.05 -4.15 -3.33
N ASN A 110 15.27 -5.03 -2.35
CA ASN A 110 16.09 -6.25 -2.47
C ASN A 110 17.45 -5.91 -3.10
N THR A 111 18.19 -4.98 -2.51
CA THR A 111 19.42 -4.42 -3.10
C THR A 111 20.50 -5.46 -3.33
N ASP A 112 20.56 -6.53 -2.52
CA ASP A 112 21.45 -7.68 -2.70
C ASP A 112 21.26 -8.38 -4.06
N LEU A 113 20.04 -8.30 -4.63
CA LEU A 113 19.68 -8.93 -5.91
C LEU A 113 19.58 -7.93 -7.07
N LEU A 114 19.09 -6.71 -6.80
CA LEU A 114 18.61 -5.78 -7.83
C LEU A 114 19.46 -4.51 -7.99
N LEU A 115 20.41 -4.25 -7.06
CA LEU A 115 21.29 -3.08 -7.17
C LEU A 115 22.14 -3.14 -8.44
N GLY A 116 22.22 -2.03 -9.16
CA GLY A 116 22.92 -1.95 -10.44
C GLY A 116 22.21 -2.63 -11.63
N LYS A 117 21.06 -3.30 -11.38
CA LYS A 117 20.26 -3.96 -12.42
C LYS A 117 18.90 -3.27 -12.64
N ARG A 118 18.14 -3.09 -11.56
CA ARG A 118 16.78 -2.50 -11.58
C ARG A 118 16.64 -1.27 -10.67
N VAL A 119 17.62 -1.02 -9.81
CA VAL A 119 17.69 0.17 -8.95
C VAL A 119 19.16 0.61 -8.81
N SER A 120 19.40 1.91 -8.80
CA SER A 120 20.73 2.49 -8.56
C SER A 120 20.92 2.83 -7.08
N GLU A 121 22.17 2.96 -6.64
CA GLU A 121 22.51 3.47 -5.30
C GLU A 121 21.91 4.85 -5.07
N GLN A 122 21.88 5.70 -6.10
CA GLN A 122 21.35 7.05 -6.04
C GLN A 122 19.81 7.04 -5.79
N ALA A 123 19.09 6.09 -6.39
CA ALA A 123 17.64 5.94 -6.16
C ALA A 123 17.36 5.45 -4.73
N VAL A 124 18.15 4.52 -4.21
CA VAL A 124 18.09 4.07 -2.81
C VAL A 124 18.40 5.22 -1.87
N GLN A 125 19.46 5.99 -2.14
CA GLN A 125 19.83 7.16 -1.34
C GLN A 125 18.76 8.26 -1.38
N ALA A 126 18.15 8.51 -2.55
CA ALA A 126 17.05 9.48 -2.67
C ALA A 126 15.86 9.07 -1.81
N SER A 127 15.49 7.79 -1.79
CA SER A 127 14.43 7.26 -0.93
C SER A 127 14.78 7.40 0.56
N TRP A 128 16.02 7.12 0.92
CA TRP A 128 16.53 7.31 2.27
C TRP A 128 16.42 8.78 2.72
N ASN A 129 16.84 9.71 1.86
CA ASN A 129 16.78 11.15 2.15
C ASN A 129 15.33 11.63 2.39
N ILE A 130 14.37 11.12 1.60
CA ILE A 130 12.94 11.42 1.79
C ILE A 130 12.47 10.89 3.15
N ALA A 131 12.81 9.65 3.49
CA ALA A 131 12.44 9.05 4.78
C ALA A 131 13.10 9.77 5.96
N ALA A 132 14.38 10.15 5.82
CA ALA A 132 15.12 10.90 6.85
C ALA A 132 14.52 12.28 7.11
N GLY A 133 13.97 12.95 6.09
CA GLY A 133 13.25 14.21 6.20
C GLY A 133 11.83 14.09 6.76
N ALA A 134 11.32 12.89 6.96
CA ALA A 134 10.00 12.65 7.52
C ALA A 134 9.90 13.00 9.01
N SER A 135 8.67 13.25 9.49
CA SER A 135 8.40 13.41 10.92
C SER A 135 8.86 12.18 11.73
N ALA A 136 9.66 12.40 12.76
CA ALA A 136 10.05 11.34 13.69
C ALA A 136 8.81 10.75 14.40
N THR A 137 7.87 11.62 14.81
CA THR A 137 6.60 11.20 15.42
C THR A 137 5.80 10.32 14.46
N ALA A 138 5.65 10.73 13.19
CA ALA A 138 4.93 9.95 12.17
C ALA A 138 5.61 8.60 11.92
N SER A 139 6.94 8.58 11.79
CA SER A 139 7.71 7.36 11.54
C SER A 139 7.48 6.31 12.61
N LEU A 140 7.44 6.72 13.88
CA LEU A 140 7.19 5.82 15.00
C LEU A 140 5.70 5.45 15.14
N ALA A 141 4.80 6.44 15.06
CA ALA A 141 3.38 6.26 15.32
C ALA A 141 2.65 5.47 14.21
N CYS A 142 3.20 5.42 12.99
CA CYS A 142 2.60 4.63 11.91
C CYS A 142 2.88 3.12 12.04
N VAL A 143 3.96 2.68 12.73
CA VAL A 143 4.29 1.25 12.82
C VAL A 143 3.14 0.42 13.42
N PRO A 144 2.51 0.81 14.54
CA PRO A 144 1.38 0.07 15.10
C PRO A 144 0.18 -0.03 14.16
N THR A 145 0.03 0.89 13.21
CA THR A 145 -1.11 0.87 12.29
C THR A 145 -0.99 -0.24 11.24
N TRP A 146 0.22 -0.74 10.95
CA TRP A 146 0.42 -1.74 9.90
C TRP A 146 -0.22 -3.09 10.20
N HIS A 147 -0.55 -3.35 11.46
CA HIS A 147 -1.23 -4.57 11.89
C HIS A 147 -2.70 -4.33 12.31
N GLU A 148 -3.35 -3.31 11.77
CA GLU A 148 -4.80 -3.21 11.85
C GLU A 148 -5.50 -4.27 11.00
N ASP A 149 -6.69 -4.66 11.42
CA ASP A 149 -7.51 -5.67 10.74
C ASP A 149 -8.48 -4.99 9.75
N PHE A 150 -8.25 -5.21 8.45
CA PHE A 150 -9.06 -4.68 7.35
C PHE A 150 -10.02 -5.71 6.76
N ARG A 151 -10.14 -6.92 7.32
CA ARG A 151 -10.99 -7.98 6.75
C ARG A 151 -12.44 -7.55 6.58
N LYS A 152 -12.98 -6.78 7.53
CA LYS A 152 -14.33 -6.23 7.46
C LYS A 152 -14.46 -5.10 6.43
N ASP A 153 -13.41 -4.31 6.26
CA ASP A 153 -13.37 -3.22 5.28
C ASP A 153 -13.31 -3.79 3.85
N LEU A 154 -12.46 -4.80 3.61
CA LEU A 154 -12.34 -5.46 2.32
C LEU A 154 -13.65 -6.12 1.87
N ALA A 155 -14.43 -6.68 2.79
CA ALA A 155 -15.74 -7.26 2.50
C ALA A 155 -16.76 -6.22 1.95
N ARG A 156 -16.47 -4.93 2.07
CA ARG A 156 -17.30 -3.82 1.55
C ARG A 156 -16.78 -3.24 0.24
N VAL A 157 -15.70 -3.77 -0.30
CA VAL A 157 -15.16 -3.34 -1.60
C VAL A 157 -16.00 -4.00 -2.70
N ASP A 158 -16.83 -3.21 -3.36
CA ASP A 158 -17.82 -3.63 -4.35
C ASP A 158 -17.56 -3.07 -5.76
N VAL A 159 -16.37 -2.54 -6.00
CA VAL A 159 -15.91 -2.04 -7.30
C VAL A 159 -14.87 -2.99 -7.92
N PRO A 160 -14.69 -2.97 -9.26
CA PRO A 160 -13.58 -3.67 -9.89
C PRO A 160 -12.26 -3.40 -9.19
N THR A 161 -11.56 -4.46 -8.80
CA THR A 161 -10.36 -4.37 -7.95
C THR A 161 -9.18 -5.06 -8.59
N LEU A 162 -8.01 -4.40 -8.53
CA LEU A 162 -6.72 -4.94 -8.94
C LEU A 162 -5.79 -5.00 -7.73
N VAL A 163 -5.17 -6.15 -7.53
CA VAL A 163 -4.07 -6.35 -6.57
C VAL A 163 -2.81 -6.63 -7.36
N ILE A 164 -1.75 -5.84 -7.14
CA ILE A 164 -0.43 -6.06 -7.75
C ILE A 164 0.57 -6.25 -6.62
N HIS A 165 1.31 -7.36 -6.62
CA HIS A 165 2.23 -7.66 -5.52
C HIS A 165 3.46 -8.43 -6.02
N GLY A 166 4.63 -8.08 -5.48
CA GLY A 166 5.87 -8.82 -5.75
C GLY A 166 5.95 -10.11 -4.94
N ASP A 167 6.37 -11.21 -5.56
CA ASP A 167 6.52 -12.50 -4.85
C ASP A 167 7.80 -12.58 -3.99
N ALA A 168 8.72 -11.63 -4.17
CA ALA A 168 9.92 -11.46 -3.36
C ALA A 168 9.84 -10.25 -2.40
N ASP A 169 8.65 -9.78 -2.07
CA ASP A 169 8.42 -8.68 -1.13
C ASP A 169 8.82 -9.10 0.30
N ARG A 170 9.90 -8.49 0.80
CA ARG A 170 10.46 -8.76 2.14
C ARG A 170 9.90 -7.82 3.23
N ILE A 171 9.12 -6.82 2.85
CA ILE A 171 8.49 -5.86 3.77
C ILE A 171 7.07 -6.31 4.10
N VAL A 172 6.28 -6.60 3.08
CA VAL A 172 4.90 -7.06 3.19
C VAL A 172 4.78 -8.39 2.44
N PRO A 173 4.93 -9.54 3.11
CA PRO A 173 4.91 -10.84 2.43
C PRO A 173 3.59 -11.06 1.68
N ILE A 174 3.67 -11.42 0.39
CA ILE A 174 2.51 -11.60 -0.49
C ILE A 174 1.51 -12.61 0.06
N ALA A 175 1.99 -13.67 0.72
CA ALA A 175 1.15 -14.73 1.30
C ALA A 175 0.30 -14.21 2.47
N ALA A 176 0.84 -13.28 3.26
CA ALA A 176 0.11 -12.66 4.38
C ALA A 176 -0.82 -11.53 3.93
N SER A 177 -0.65 -11.00 2.73
CA SER A 177 -1.29 -9.76 2.26
C SER A 177 -1.94 -9.88 0.88
N GLY A 178 -1.22 -9.65 -0.20
CA GLY A 178 -1.79 -9.49 -1.55
C GLY A 178 -2.62 -10.69 -2.02
N GLN A 179 -2.17 -11.93 -1.80
CA GLN A 179 -2.94 -13.13 -2.14
C GLN A 179 -4.25 -13.20 -1.36
N ARG A 180 -4.22 -12.88 -0.08
CA ARG A 180 -5.40 -12.90 0.79
C ARG A 180 -6.34 -11.74 0.50
N THR A 181 -5.81 -10.54 0.24
CA THR A 181 -6.62 -9.40 -0.21
C THR A 181 -7.41 -9.76 -1.46
N ALA A 182 -6.76 -10.34 -2.47
CA ALA A 182 -7.44 -10.76 -3.69
C ALA A 182 -8.50 -11.85 -3.44
N SER A 183 -8.28 -12.77 -2.50
CA SER A 183 -9.25 -13.83 -2.17
C SER A 183 -10.47 -13.31 -1.40
N LEU A 184 -10.32 -12.22 -0.64
CA LEU A 184 -11.39 -11.65 0.19
C LEU A 184 -12.30 -10.67 -0.59
N ILE A 185 -11.82 -10.11 -1.70
CA ILE A 185 -12.60 -9.18 -2.52
C ILE A 185 -13.17 -9.95 -3.73
N PRO A 186 -14.50 -10.11 -3.84
CA PRO A 186 -15.10 -10.84 -4.95
C PRO A 186 -14.72 -10.25 -6.32
N GLY A 187 -14.19 -11.09 -7.21
CA GLY A 187 -13.81 -10.68 -8.56
C GLY A 187 -12.54 -9.83 -8.66
N ALA A 188 -11.75 -9.72 -7.59
CA ALA A 188 -10.47 -9.03 -7.64
C ALA A 188 -9.48 -9.78 -8.56
N HIS A 189 -8.71 -9.02 -9.34
CA HIS A 189 -7.64 -9.53 -10.17
C HIS A 189 -6.31 -9.43 -9.42
N LEU A 190 -5.61 -10.56 -9.26
CA LEU A 190 -4.26 -10.59 -8.71
C LEU A 190 -3.23 -10.65 -9.85
N VAL A 191 -2.28 -9.73 -9.83
CA VAL A 191 -1.07 -9.74 -10.66
C VAL A 191 0.14 -9.93 -9.75
N VAL A 192 0.80 -11.07 -9.88
CA VAL A 192 2.04 -11.37 -9.17
C VAL A 192 3.20 -10.92 -10.03
N VAL A 193 4.04 -10.04 -9.49
CA VAL A 193 5.27 -9.59 -10.16
C VAL A 193 6.41 -10.50 -9.74
N LYS A 194 6.91 -11.30 -10.67
CA LYS A 194 7.96 -12.29 -10.40
C LYS A 194 9.26 -11.60 -9.97
N ASP A 195 9.88 -12.12 -8.92
CA ASP A 195 11.10 -11.59 -8.29
C ASP A 195 10.96 -10.13 -7.84
N GLY A 196 9.72 -9.61 -7.76
CA GLY A 196 9.39 -8.24 -7.39
C GLY A 196 9.60 -8.01 -5.88
N PRO A 197 10.39 -7.00 -5.49
CA PRO A 197 10.54 -6.55 -4.10
C PRO A 197 9.31 -5.72 -3.69
N HIS A 198 9.37 -5.10 -2.50
CA HIS A 198 8.29 -4.19 -2.06
C HIS A 198 8.07 -3.03 -3.04
N CYS A 199 9.13 -2.37 -3.50
CA CYS A 199 9.04 -1.24 -4.42
C CYS A 199 8.96 -1.67 -5.90
N ILE A 200 7.99 -2.51 -6.24
CA ILE A 200 7.75 -2.93 -7.64
C ILE A 200 7.42 -1.76 -8.57
N THR A 201 6.88 -0.67 -8.02
CA THR A 201 6.57 0.56 -8.78
C THR A 201 7.81 1.24 -9.36
N TRP A 202 8.98 0.98 -8.81
CA TRP A 202 10.28 1.41 -9.33
C TRP A 202 10.97 0.29 -10.09
N THR A 203 11.20 -0.83 -9.42
CA THR A 203 12.04 -1.91 -9.96
C THR A 203 11.39 -2.68 -11.11
N HIS A 204 10.06 -2.75 -11.13
CA HIS A 204 9.25 -3.46 -12.11
C HIS A 204 8.16 -2.54 -12.72
N ALA A 205 8.53 -1.27 -12.96
CA ALA A 205 7.60 -0.23 -13.37
C ALA A 205 6.85 -0.59 -14.68
N GLU A 206 7.49 -1.27 -15.62
CA GLU A 206 6.86 -1.67 -16.88
C GLU A 206 5.74 -2.70 -16.65
N GLU A 207 5.98 -3.69 -15.80
CA GLU A 207 5.04 -4.74 -15.42
C GLU A 207 3.82 -4.12 -14.69
N VAL A 208 4.10 -3.26 -13.69
CA VAL A 208 3.05 -2.55 -12.93
C VAL A 208 2.22 -1.65 -13.85
N ASN A 209 2.87 -0.83 -14.68
CA ASN A 209 2.18 0.07 -15.61
C ASN A 209 1.35 -0.70 -16.65
N ARG A 210 1.82 -1.84 -17.12
CA ARG A 210 1.08 -2.70 -18.04
C ARG A 210 -0.18 -3.24 -17.37
N ALA A 211 -0.08 -3.74 -16.14
CA ALA A 211 -1.22 -4.22 -15.37
C ALA A 211 -2.26 -3.12 -15.13
N LEU A 212 -1.81 -1.93 -14.69
CA LEU A 212 -2.68 -0.77 -14.48
C LEU A 212 -3.38 -0.33 -15.78
N LYS A 213 -2.66 -0.20 -16.89
CA LYS A 213 -3.24 0.20 -18.19
C LYS A 213 -4.25 -0.83 -18.68
N ALA A 214 -3.96 -2.12 -18.57
CA ALA A 214 -4.87 -3.18 -18.99
C ALA A 214 -6.15 -3.18 -18.15
N PHE A 215 -6.01 -3.03 -16.83
CA PHE A 215 -7.15 -3.02 -15.90
C PHE A 215 -8.05 -1.80 -16.07
N LEU A 216 -7.48 -0.61 -16.08
CA LEU A 216 -8.22 0.65 -16.20
C LEU A 216 -8.76 0.88 -17.61
N GLY A 217 -8.03 0.43 -18.65
CA GLY A 217 -8.47 0.53 -20.04
C GLY A 217 -9.66 -0.37 -20.38
N ALA A 218 -9.79 -1.52 -19.75
CA ALA A 218 -10.91 -2.43 -19.94
C ALA A 218 -12.27 -1.83 -19.50
N GLY A 219 -12.25 -0.91 -18.53
CA GLY A 219 -13.44 -0.17 -18.07
C GLY A 219 -13.99 0.80 -19.12
N HIS A 220 -13.13 1.48 -19.83
CA HIS A 220 -13.51 2.47 -20.86
C HIS A 220 -14.21 1.83 -22.08
N VAL A 221 -13.81 0.62 -22.45
CA VAL A 221 -14.43 -0.13 -23.57
C VAL A 221 -15.85 -0.57 -23.23
N LYS A 222 -16.14 -0.94 -21.98
CA LYS A 222 -17.49 -1.33 -21.53
C LYS A 222 -18.43 -0.13 -21.44
N GLN A 223 -17.95 1.04 -21.01
CA GLN A 223 -18.75 2.27 -20.95
C GLN A 223 -19.09 2.82 -22.34
N ALA A 224 -18.14 2.79 -23.27
CA ALA A 224 -18.38 3.20 -24.66
C ALA A 224 -19.44 2.32 -25.35
N ARG A 225 -19.42 1.01 -25.13
CA ARG A 225 -20.44 0.08 -25.66
C ARG A 225 -21.83 0.24 -25.04
N ARG A 226 -21.92 0.69 -23.77
CA ARG A 226 -23.22 0.97 -23.13
C ARG A 226 -23.84 2.31 -23.56
N LYS A 227 -23.06 3.27 -24.07
CA LYS A 227 -23.54 4.55 -24.58
C LYS A 227 -23.89 4.50 -26.07
N ALA A 228 -23.53 3.42 -26.77
CA ALA A 228 -23.74 3.23 -28.21
C ALA A 228 -24.87 2.23 -28.52
N GLY A 229 -25.55 1.68 -27.53
CA GLY A 229 -26.74 0.83 -27.63
C GLY A 229 -27.91 1.43 -26.84
#